data_9d8892a15328a2fdbea97be3a35d4e12
#
_entry.id   9d8892a15328a2fdbea97be3a35d4e12
#
_cell.length_a   1.000
_cell.length_b   1.000
_cell.length_c   1.000
_cell.angle_alpha   90.00
_cell.angle_beta   90.00
_cell.angle_gamma   90.00
#
_symmetry.space_group_name_H-M   'P 1'
#
loop_
_entity.id
_entity.type
_entity.pdbx_description
1 polymer ?
#
loop_
_entity_poly.entity_id
_entity_poly.type
_entity_poly.pdbx_seq_one_letter_code
_entity_poly.pdbx_strand_id
1 'polypeptide(L)'
;MGFVLHHKESLAEAFRRIADEQLTDAAKALTTDDLAQEARIHEARKRFKESRALMRLYRHALGDSFAEQNAWYRDAGRALASYRDATANVIAVEAIDDRSTGALRELVRERRDALYADAAALDATIRELLSRFAAERLFVHDAELSDVEHAVESGLASTISAARKAMTAAYATGELAAFHEWRKRVKDQWYHVRLFERVWPKLMKVHETTLHELSDLLGHHHDLTLVHELDADIAETIAKKQQAIAEKARPIAKRLYATRPRDRARETMALWRAWTA
;
A
#
# COMPACT_ATOMS: atom_id res chain seq x y z
N MET A 1 12.97 -14.47 -2.39
CA MET A 1 13.25 -13.14 -2.94
C MET A 1 12.19 -12.20 -2.41
N GLY A 2 12.46 -10.94 -2.13
CA GLY A 2 11.53 -10.11 -1.40
C GLY A 2 11.67 -8.64 -1.80
N PHE A 3 10.71 -7.82 -1.43
CA PHE A 3 10.68 -6.37 -1.64
C PHE A 3 11.75 -5.67 -0.77
N VAL A 4 13.05 -5.94 -1.06
CA VAL A 4 14.21 -5.44 -0.33
C VAL A 4 15.40 -5.20 -1.26
N LEU A 5 16.28 -4.25 -0.90
CA LEU A 5 17.58 -4.04 -1.58
C LEU A 5 18.54 -5.18 -1.26
N HIS A 6 19.42 -5.50 -2.20
CA HIS A 6 20.49 -6.46 -1.99
C HIS A 6 21.85 -5.76 -1.88
N HIS A 7 22.75 -6.36 -1.11
CA HIS A 7 24.12 -5.89 -1.03
C HIS A 7 24.80 -6.03 -2.38
N LYS A 8 25.56 -5.02 -2.80
CA LYS A 8 26.28 -4.95 -4.08
C LYS A 8 25.42 -4.73 -5.34
N GLU A 9 24.12 -4.58 -5.25
CA GLU A 9 23.34 -4.09 -6.38
C GLU A 9 23.24 -2.55 -6.36
N SER A 10 23.33 -1.93 -7.52
CA SER A 10 23.01 -0.51 -7.67
C SER A 10 21.52 -0.28 -7.49
N LEU A 11 21.12 0.94 -7.15
CA LEU A 11 19.69 1.29 -7.05
C LEU A 11 18.93 1.11 -8.37
N ALA A 12 19.61 1.26 -9.52
CA ALA A 12 18.99 1.02 -10.82
C ALA A 12 18.74 -0.48 -11.08
N GLU A 13 19.69 -1.34 -10.72
CA GLU A 13 19.51 -2.81 -10.77
C GLU A 13 18.42 -3.25 -9.81
N ALA A 14 18.41 -2.72 -8.58
CA ALA A 14 17.38 -2.99 -7.58
C ALA A 14 15.98 -2.64 -8.10
N PHE A 15 15.82 -1.47 -8.75
CA PHE A 15 14.55 -1.07 -9.35
C PHE A 15 14.05 -2.12 -10.35
N ARG A 16 14.89 -2.49 -11.33
CA ARG A 16 14.51 -3.44 -12.39
C ARG A 16 14.15 -4.80 -11.82
N ARG A 17 15.00 -5.34 -10.95
CA ARG A 17 14.78 -6.64 -10.30
C ARG A 17 13.50 -6.65 -9.48
N ILE A 18 13.31 -5.67 -8.60
CA ILE A 18 12.13 -5.64 -7.70
C ILE A 18 10.85 -5.44 -8.52
N ALA A 19 10.85 -4.57 -9.51
CA ALA A 19 9.67 -4.35 -10.35
C ALA A 19 9.29 -5.62 -11.14
N ASP A 20 10.27 -6.33 -11.72
CA ASP A 20 10.03 -7.60 -12.42
C ASP A 20 9.56 -8.71 -11.46
N GLU A 21 10.17 -8.83 -10.27
CA GLU A 21 9.72 -9.76 -9.23
C GLU A 21 8.26 -9.49 -8.81
N GLN A 22 7.84 -8.22 -8.64
CA GLN A 22 6.47 -7.89 -8.29
C GLN A 22 5.48 -8.25 -9.41
N LEU A 23 5.83 -8.05 -10.68
CA LEU A 23 5.01 -8.49 -11.82
C LEU A 23 4.91 -10.02 -11.89
N THR A 24 6.01 -10.71 -11.68
CA THR A 24 6.06 -12.18 -11.64
C THR A 24 5.19 -12.73 -10.53
N ASP A 25 5.33 -12.19 -9.32
CA ASP A 25 4.56 -12.63 -8.16
C ASP A 25 3.06 -12.28 -8.32
N ALA A 26 2.72 -11.15 -8.94
CA ALA A 26 1.33 -10.81 -9.24
C ALA A 26 0.72 -11.77 -10.27
N ALA A 27 1.45 -12.09 -11.35
CA ALA A 27 1.00 -13.08 -12.33
C ALA A 27 0.80 -14.45 -11.69
N LYS A 28 1.77 -14.92 -10.91
CA LYS A 28 1.66 -16.18 -10.17
C LYS A 28 0.45 -16.20 -9.24
N ALA A 29 0.24 -15.15 -8.47
CA ALA A 29 -0.92 -15.05 -7.59
C ALA A 29 -2.25 -15.12 -8.35
N LEU A 30 -2.34 -14.50 -9.54
CA LEU A 30 -3.55 -14.49 -10.35
C LEU A 30 -3.83 -15.83 -11.06
N THR A 31 -2.79 -16.65 -11.30
CA THR A 31 -2.91 -17.88 -12.09
C THR A 31 -2.80 -19.18 -11.29
N THR A 32 -2.43 -19.12 -10.00
CA THR A 32 -2.30 -20.33 -9.17
C THR A 32 -3.66 -20.87 -8.74
N ASP A 33 -3.79 -22.19 -8.71
CA ASP A 33 -4.96 -22.89 -8.15
C ASP A 33 -4.74 -23.28 -6.68
N ASP A 34 -3.54 -23.02 -6.14
CA ASP A 34 -3.19 -23.36 -4.74
C ASP A 34 -3.83 -22.42 -3.71
N LEU A 35 -4.40 -21.31 -4.14
CA LEU A 35 -5.01 -20.29 -3.28
C LEU A 35 -6.50 -20.09 -3.59
N ALA A 36 -7.29 -19.84 -2.56
CA ALA A 36 -8.66 -19.37 -2.73
C ALA A 36 -8.69 -18.04 -3.53
N GLN A 37 -9.76 -17.79 -4.26
CA GLN A 37 -9.91 -16.62 -5.13
C GLN A 37 -9.66 -15.30 -4.40
N GLU A 38 -10.16 -15.14 -3.16
CA GLU A 38 -9.92 -13.96 -2.35
C GLU A 38 -8.44 -13.74 -2.04
N ALA A 39 -7.72 -14.83 -1.73
CA ALA A 39 -6.29 -14.78 -1.43
C ALA A 39 -5.48 -14.43 -2.70
N ARG A 40 -5.83 -14.99 -3.86
CA ARG A 40 -5.23 -14.66 -5.17
C ARG A 40 -5.33 -13.16 -5.46
N ILE A 41 -6.53 -12.60 -5.34
CA ILE A 41 -6.80 -11.17 -5.54
C ILE A 41 -6.06 -10.32 -4.52
N HIS A 42 -6.06 -10.73 -3.25
CA HIS A 42 -5.36 -10.01 -2.19
C HIS A 42 -3.85 -9.91 -2.48
N GLU A 43 -3.21 -11.03 -2.81
CA GLU A 43 -1.77 -11.06 -3.10
C GLU A 43 -1.44 -10.24 -4.36
N ALA A 44 -2.18 -10.38 -5.45
CA ALA A 44 -1.95 -9.58 -6.66
C ALA A 44 -2.07 -8.07 -6.37
N ARG A 45 -3.11 -7.63 -5.66
CA ARG A 45 -3.27 -6.22 -5.28
C ARG A 45 -2.19 -5.72 -4.33
N LYS A 46 -1.64 -6.59 -3.47
CA LYS A 46 -0.48 -6.28 -2.62
C LYS A 46 0.74 -5.98 -3.50
N ARG A 47 1.02 -6.81 -4.51
CA ARG A 47 2.13 -6.59 -5.45
C ARG A 47 1.97 -5.28 -6.22
N PHE A 48 0.77 -4.94 -6.70
CA PHE A 48 0.52 -3.65 -7.35
C PHE A 48 0.73 -2.45 -6.42
N LYS A 49 0.43 -2.58 -5.12
CA LYS A 49 0.72 -1.52 -4.13
C LYS A 49 2.22 -1.37 -3.86
N GLU A 50 2.96 -2.48 -3.78
CA GLU A 50 4.42 -2.50 -3.63
C GLU A 50 5.07 -1.86 -4.87
N SER A 51 4.65 -2.24 -6.10
CA SER A 51 5.13 -1.61 -7.34
C SER A 51 4.86 -0.11 -7.37
N ARG A 52 3.67 0.35 -6.96
CA ARG A 52 3.36 1.78 -6.89
C ARG A 52 4.21 2.53 -5.87
N ALA A 53 4.54 1.90 -4.75
CA ALA A 53 5.46 2.49 -3.78
C ALA A 53 6.87 2.61 -4.39
N LEU A 54 7.33 1.57 -5.09
CA LEU A 54 8.60 1.59 -5.82
C LEU A 54 8.63 2.72 -6.85
N MET A 55 7.61 2.83 -7.73
CA MET A 55 7.51 3.91 -8.73
C MET A 55 7.57 5.29 -8.07
N ARG A 56 6.89 5.49 -6.92
CA ARG A 56 6.94 6.77 -6.19
C ARG A 56 8.30 7.08 -5.60
N LEU A 57 9.03 6.07 -5.16
CA LEU A 57 10.39 6.24 -4.67
C LEU A 57 11.32 6.72 -5.80
N TYR A 58 11.18 6.12 -6.99
CA TYR A 58 11.99 6.42 -8.17
C TYR A 58 11.39 7.50 -9.08
N ARG A 59 10.35 8.21 -8.65
CA ARG A 59 9.61 9.15 -9.50
C ARG A 59 10.48 10.18 -10.23
N HIS A 60 11.53 10.67 -9.58
CA HIS A 60 12.42 11.67 -10.15
C HIS A 60 13.43 11.05 -11.14
N ALA A 61 13.79 9.78 -10.96
CA ALA A 61 14.61 9.04 -11.91
C ALA A 61 13.81 8.61 -13.16
N LEU A 62 12.52 8.32 -12.98
CA LEU A 62 11.60 7.94 -14.08
C LEU A 62 11.14 9.13 -14.93
N GLY A 63 11.26 10.37 -14.42
CA GLY A 63 10.89 11.57 -15.16
C GLY A 63 9.43 11.51 -15.66
N ASP A 64 9.26 11.76 -16.96
CA ASP A 64 7.93 11.84 -17.60
C ASP A 64 7.19 10.50 -17.62
N SER A 65 7.91 9.37 -17.62
CA SER A 65 7.32 8.02 -17.59
C SER A 65 6.62 7.70 -16.28
N PHE A 66 6.96 8.39 -15.17
CA PHE A 66 6.39 8.12 -13.85
C PHE A 66 4.86 8.16 -13.84
N ALA A 67 4.26 9.17 -14.48
CA ALA A 67 2.81 9.38 -14.40
C ALA A 67 2.05 8.21 -15.03
N GLU A 68 2.47 7.76 -16.19
CA GLU A 68 1.90 6.64 -16.93
C GLU A 68 2.06 5.33 -16.15
N GLN A 69 3.27 5.03 -15.70
CA GLN A 69 3.56 3.77 -15.01
C GLN A 69 2.85 3.67 -13.65
N ASN A 70 2.85 4.73 -12.86
CA ASN A 70 2.08 4.75 -11.62
C ASN A 70 0.56 4.65 -11.85
N ALA A 71 0.05 5.18 -12.98
CA ALA A 71 -1.34 5.03 -13.39
C ALA A 71 -1.64 3.57 -13.78
N TRP A 72 -0.77 2.91 -14.53
CA TRP A 72 -0.91 1.52 -14.91
C TRP A 72 -1.12 0.60 -13.69
N TYR A 73 -0.23 0.64 -12.71
CA TYR A 73 -0.37 -0.15 -11.48
C TYR A 73 -1.58 0.25 -10.63
N ARG A 74 -1.99 1.53 -10.66
CA ARG A 74 -3.23 1.97 -10.01
C ARG A 74 -4.44 1.30 -10.65
N ASP A 75 -4.51 1.29 -11.97
CA ASP A 75 -5.65 0.80 -12.73
C ASP A 75 -5.71 -0.72 -12.71
N ALA A 76 -4.57 -1.41 -12.74
CA ALA A 76 -4.48 -2.84 -12.46
C ALA A 76 -5.04 -3.21 -11.08
N GLY A 77 -4.68 -2.43 -10.05
CA GLY A 77 -5.27 -2.60 -8.72
C GLY A 77 -6.77 -2.28 -8.65
N ARG A 78 -7.26 -1.32 -9.43
CA ARG A 78 -8.68 -0.95 -9.51
C ARG A 78 -9.53 -2.01 -10.21
N ALA A 79 -9.02 -2.67 -11.23
CA ALA A 79 -9.72 -3.76 -11.92
C ALA A 79 -10.15 -4.89 -10.96
N LEU A 80 -9.38 -5.11 -9.90
CA LEU A 80 -9.67 -6.09 -8.85
C LEU A 80 -10.30 -5.47 -7.59
N ALA A 81 -10.73 -4.20 -7.62
CA ALA A 81 -11.16 -3.50 -6.41
C ALA A 81 -12.45 -4.07 -5.85
N SER A 82 -13.47 -4.27 -6.70
CA SER A 82 -14.80 -4.75 -6.28
C SER A 82 -14.72 -6.05 -5.49
N TYR A 83 -13.94 -7.02 -5.97
CA TYR A 83 -13.74 -8.31 -5.29
C TYR A 83 -13.08 -8.14 -3.92
N ARG A 84 -12.00 -7.35 -3.86
CA ARG A 84 -11.30 -7.12 -2.59
C ARG A 84 -12.13 -6.31 -1.60
N ASP A 85 -12.87 -5.34 -2.06
CA ASP A 85 -13.70 -4.48 -1.22
C ASP A 85 -14.90 -5.27 -0.66
N ALA A 86 -15.51 -6.18 -1.46
CA ALA A 86 -16.53 -7.10 -0.97
C ALA A 86 -15.99 -8.01 0.16
N THR A 87 -14.79 -8.58 0.00
CA THR A 87 -14.15 -9.37 1.06
C THR A 87 -13.79 -8.50 2.28
N ALA A 88 -13.32 -7.26 2.07
CA ALA A 88 -12.99 -6.34 3.16
C ALA A 88 -14.24 -5.94 3.97
N ASN A 89 -15.37 -5.74 3.30
CA ASN A 89 -16.63 -5.42 3.97
C ASN A 89 -17.07 -6.56 4.90
N VAL A 90 -16.97 -7.83 4.46
CA VAL A 90 -17.26 -8.97 5.33
C VAL A 90 -16.38 -8.96 6.57
N ILE A 91 -15.06 -8.82 6.41
CA ILE A 91 -14.10 -8.79 7.52
C ILE A 91 -14.40 -7.62 8.47
N ALA A 92 -14.68 -6.44 7.93
CA ALA A 92 -14.94 -5.23 8.72
C ALA A 92 -16.22 -5.37 9.56
N VAL A 93 -17.31 -5.88 8.96
CA VAL A 93 -18.58 -6.08 9.67
C VAL A 93 -18.48 -7.20 10.71
N GLU A 94 -17.77 -8.30 10.40
CA GLU A 94 -17.55 -9.40 11.35
C GLU A 94 -16.72 -8.98 12.57
N ALA A 95 -15.80 -8.02 12.41
CA ALA A 95 -15.01 -7.46 13.51
C ALA A 95 -15.80 -6.55 14.46
N ILE A 96 -17.05 -6.21 14.14
CA ILE A 96 -17.92 -5.44 15.03
C ILE A 96 -18.64 -6.41 15.97
N ASP A 97 -18.30 -6.31 17.26
CA ASP A 97 -18.98 -7.07 18.31
C ASP A 97 -20.29 -6.35 18.70
N ASP A 98 -21.29 -6.46 17.82
CA ASP A 98 -22.63 -5.93 18.06
C ASP A 98 -23.67 -6.88 17.44
N ARG A 99 -24.65 -7.30 18.26
CA ARG A 99 -25.71 -8.21 17.83
C ARG A 99 -26.66 -7.59 16.81
N SER A 100 -26.76 -6.26 16.75
CA SER A 100 -27.57 -5.54 15.77
C SER A 100 -27.07 -5.71 14.33
N THR A 101 -25.80 -6.11 14.14
CA THR A 101 -25.19 -6.28 12.82
C THR A 101 -25.53 -7.59 12.10
N GLY A 102 -26.44 -8.42 12.62
CA GLY A 102 -26.76 -9.74 12.05
C GLY A 102 -27.22 -9.69 10.59
N ALA A 103 -28.20 -8.82 10.29
CA ALA A 103 -28.70 -8.63 8.93
C ALA A 103 -27.62 -8.05 7.99
N LEU A 104 -26.79 -7.14 8.50
CA LEU A 104 -25.70 -6.55 7.73
C LEU A 104 -24.61 -7.59 7.41
N ARG A 105 -24.29 -8.48 8.34
CA ARG A 105 -23.37 -9.60 8.09
C ARG A 105 -23.83 -10.50 6.96
N GLU A 106 -25.13 -10.85 6.95
CA GLU A 106 -25.72 -11.66 5.90
C GLU A 106 -25.64 -10.94 4.54
N LEU A 107 -26.06 -9.69 4.50
CA LEU A 107 -26.04 -8.86 3.28
C LEU A 107 -24.64 -8.75 2.66
N VAL A 108 -23.59 -8.51 3.46
CA VAL A 108 -22.23 -8.38 2.91
C VAL A 108 -21.66 -9.71 2.45
N ARG A 109 -22.03 -10.83 3.09
CA ARG A 109 -21.67 -12.18 2.64
C ARG A 109 -22.36 -12.52 1.32
N GLU A 110 -23.66 -12.32 1.21
CA GLU A 110 -24.42 -12.53 -0.04
C GLU A 110 -23.82 -11.73 -1.21
N ARG A 111 -23.50 -10.45 -0.99
CA ARG A 111 -22.88 -9.58 -2.01
C ARG A 111 -21.51 -10.11 -2.45
N ARG A 112 -20.68 -10.53 -1.49
CA ARG A 112 -19.38 -11.14 -1.81
C ARG A 112 -19.58 -12.44 -2.61
N ASP A 113 -20.42 -13.34 -2.14
CA ASP A 113 -20.62 -14.65 -2.75
C ASP A 113 -21.21 -14.53 -4.18
N ALA A 114 -22.16 -13.61 -4.39
CA ALA A 114 -22.68 -13.30 -5.72
C ALA A 114 -21.60 -12.79 -6.68
N LEU A 115 -20.69 -11.95 -6.20
CA LEU A 115 -19.59 -11.41 -7.02
C LEU A 115 -18.59 -12.50 -7.41
N TYR A 116 -18.24 -13.40 -6.48
CA TYR A 116 -17.31 -14.51 -6.75
C TYR A 116 -17.94 -15.67 -7.49
N ALA A 117 -19.27 -15.79 -7.51
CA ALA A 117 -19.99 -16.77 -8.33
C ALA A 117 -19.87 -16.51 -9.84
N ASP A 118 -19.62 -15.26 -10.26
CA ASP A 118 -19.33 -14.93 -11.66
C ASP A 118 -17.84 -15.15 -11.98
N ALA A 119 -17.44 -16.41 -12.00
CA ALA A 119 -16.07 -16.81 -12.31
C ALA A 119 -15.64 -16.35 -13.71
N ALA A 120 -16.56 -16.32 -14.68
CA ALA A 120 -16.25 -15.91 -16.05
C ALA A 120 -15.83 -14.43 -16.15
N ALA A 121 -16.50 -13.53 -15.40
CA ALA A 121 -16.15 -12.12 -15.35
C ALA A 121 -14.80 -11.90 -14.66
N LEU A 122 -14.53 -12.62 -13.55
CA LEU A 122 -13.23 -12.58 -12.88
C LEU A 122 -12.10 -13.07 -13.80
N ASP A 123 -12.29 -14.21 -14.49
CA ASP A 123 -11.31 -14.76 -15.42
C ASP A 123 -11.05 -13.83 -16.61
N ALA A 124 -12.08 -13.15 -17.11
CA ALA A 124 -11.93 -12.16 -18.17
C ALA A 124 -11.07 -10.97 -17.68
N THR A 125 -11.33 -10.47 -16.48
CA THR A 125 -10.55 -9.40 -15.85
C THR A 125 -9.09 -9.81 -15.65
N ILE A 126 -8.85 -11.04 -15.16
CA ILE A 126 -7.50 -11.56 -14.96
C ILE A 126 -6.75 -11.69 -16.30
N ARG A 127 -7.40 -12.23 -17.36
CA ARG A 127 -6.78 -12.35 -18.69
C ARG A 127 -6.41 -10.98 -19.27
N GLU A 128 -7.29 -9.99 -19.15
CA GLU A 128 -7.00 -8.63 -19.59
C GLU A 128 -5.79 -8.02 -18.85
N LEU A 129 -5.72 -8.18 -17.55
CA LEU A 129 -4.57 -7.75 -16.77
C LEU A 129 -3.28 -8.42 -17.22
N LEU A 130 -3.28 -9.75 -17.34
CA LEU A 130 -2.10 -10.53 -17.71
C LEU A 130 -1.61 -10.21 -19.14
N SER A 131 -2.50 -9.89 -20.08
CA SER A 131 -2.13 -9.50 -21.44
C SER A 131 -1.23 -8.25 -21.49
N ARG A 132 -1.30 -7.40 -20.48
CA ARG A 132 -0.55 -6.14 -20.40
C ARG A 132 0.80 -6.29 -19.69
N PHE A 133 1.05 -7.41 -18.99
CA PHE A 133 2.26 -7.61 -18.18
C PHE A 133 3.55 -7.69 -19.03
N ALA A 134 3.46 -8.22 -20.25
CA ALA A 134 4.64 -8.31 -21.14
C ALA A 134 5.16 -6.92 -21.51
N ALA A 135 4.27 -5.99 -21.84
CA ALA A 135 4.64 -4.61 -22.17
C ALA A 135 5.23 -3.88 -20.94
N GLU A 136 4.65 -4.10 -19.75
CA GLU A 136 5.15 -3.49 -18.52
C GLU A 136 6.53 -4.03 -18.13
N ARG A 137 6.80 -5.33 -18.34
CA ARG A 137 8.13 -5.91 -18.13
C ARG A 137 9.17 -5.31 -19.06
N LEU A 138 8.81 -5.12 -20.32
CA LEU A 138 9.71 -4.48 -21.28
C LEU A 138 10.04 -3.05 -20.84
N PHE A 139 9.02 -2.27 -20.44
CA PHE A 139 9.26 -0.95 -19.86
C PHE A 139 10.23 -0.99 -18.67
N VAL A 140 9.99 -1.87 -17.70
CA VAL A 140 10.84 -1.99 -16.50
C VAL A 140 12.29 -2.31 -16.85
N HIS A 141 12.49 -3.20 -17.82
CA HIS A 141 13.82 -3.59 -18.29
C HIS A 141 14.55 -2.43 -18.99
N ASP A 142 13.86 -1.72 -19.87
CA ASP A 142 14.43 -0.69 -20.73
C ASP A 142 14.37 0.72 -20.11
N ALA A 143 13.81 0.86 -18.89
CA ALA A 143 13.69 2.16 -18.23
C ALA A 143 15.04 2.87 -18.10
N GLU A 144 15.15 4.04 -18.70
CA GLU A 144 16.26 4.95 -18.48
C GLU A 144 16.06 5.70 -17.16
N LEU A 145 16.93 5.42 -16.21
CA LEU A 145 16.90 6.03 -14.88
C LEU A 145 18.02 7.03 -14.74
N SER A 146 17.69 8.30 -14.51
CA SER A 146 18.67 9.37 -14.32
C SER A 146 18.90 9.69 -12.84
N ASP A 147 20.12 10.03 -12.46
CA ASP A 147 20.55 10.48 -11.12
C ASP A 147 19.85 9.73 -9.98
N VAL A 148 19.96 8.39 -10.02
CA VAL A 148 19.12 7.48 -9.22
C VAL A 148 19.29 7.69 -7.71
N GLU A 149 20.51 7.94 -7.22
CA GLU A 149 20.72 8.17 -5.79
C GLU A 149 20.01 9.44 -5.30
N HIS A 150 20.16 10.54 -6.02
CA HIS A 150 19.46 11.78 -5.68
C HIS A 150 17.95 11.64 -5.83
N ALA A 151 17.50 10.93 -6.86
CA ALA A 151 16.08 10.67 -7.09
C ALA A 151 15.46 9.86 -5.96
N VAL A 152 16.13 8.82 -5.46
CA VAL A 152 15.68 7.99 -4.33
C VAL A 152 15.67 8.79 -3.03
N GLU A 153 16.72 9.60 -2.74
CA GLU A 153 16.73 10.51 -1.59
C GLU A 153 15.54 11.47 -1.63
N SER A 154 15.30 12.08 -2.79
CA SER A 154 14.17 13.00 -3.01
C SER A 154 12.81 12.28 -2.91
N GLY A 155 12.70 11.05 -3.38
CA GLY A 155 11.53 10.19 -3.27
C GLY A 155 11.19 9.86 -1.82
N LEU A 156 12.19 9.48 -1.01
CA LEU A 156 12.05 9.26 0.42
C LEU A 156 11.53 10.52 1.12
N ALA A 157 12.20 11.67 0.89
CA ALA A 157 11.82 12.94 1.49
C ALA A 157 10.39 13.35 1.11
N SER A 158 10.02 13.18 -0.15
CA SER A 158 8.68 13.49 -0.67
C SER A 158 7.61 12.62 -0.03
N THR A 159 7.86 11.32 0.14
CA THR A 159 6.91 10.38 0.76
C THR A 159 6.68 10.71 2.24
N ILE A 160 7.76 10.97 3.00
CA ILE A 160 7.66 11.37 4.42
C ILE A 160 6.93 12.70 4.56
N SER A 161 7.23 13.67 3.68
CA SER A 161 6.54 14.97 3.65
C SER A 161 5.06 14.83 3.34
N ALA A 162 4.69 13.99 2.38
CA ALA A 162 3.30 13.72 2.02
C ALA A 162 2.53 13.07 3.18
N ALA A 163 3.14 12.11 3.88
CA ALA A 163 2.53 11.47 5.04
C ALA A 163 2.33 12.45 6.20
N ARG A 164 3.32 13.31 6.48
CA ARG A 164 3.21 14.37 7.50
C ARG A 164 2.12 15.38 7.15
N LYS A 165 2.02 15.83 5.89
CA LYS A 165 0.98 16.76 5.43
C LYS A 165 -0.41 16.12 5.54
N ALA A 166 -0.55 14.85 5.13
CA ALA A 166 -1.81 14.13 5.23
C ALA A 166 -2.26 13.94 6.68
N MET A 167 -1.32 13.66 7.61
CA MET A 167 -1.60 13.66 9.05
C MET A 167 -2.17 15.00 9.52
N THR A 168 -1.50 16.09 9.15
CA THR A 168 -1.95 17.45 9.56
C THR A 168 -3.35 17.73 9.02
N ALA A 169 -3.64 17.40 7.76
CA ALA A 169 -4.96 17.58 7.17
C ALA A 169 -6.02 16.72 7.87
N ALA A 170 -5.74 15.44 8.15
CA ALA A 170 -6.68 14.55 8.82
C ALA A 170 -7.10 15.07 10.19
N TYR A 171 -6.17 15.59 10.99
CA TYR A 171 -6.50 16.15 12.30
C TYR A 171 -7.07 17.58 12.25
N ALA A 172 -6.86 18.31 11.16
CA ALA A 172 -7.43 19.64 11.00
C ALA A 172 -8.90 19.59 10.56
N THR A 173 -9.25 18.64 9.68
CA THR A 173 -10.59 18.53 9.11
C THR A 173 -11.47 17.53 9.85
N GLY A 174 -10.89 16.46 10.41
CA GLY A 174 -11.63 15.31 10.97
C GLY A 174 -12.30 14.43 9.90
N GLU A 175 -12.12 14.75 8.61
CA GLU A 175 -12.79 14.05 7.51
C GLU A 175 -12.26 12.63 7.31
N LEU A 176 -13.16 11.67 7.09
CA LEU A 176 -12.83 10.27 6.82
C LEU A 176 -11.91 10.12 5.59
N ALA A 177 -12.17 10.90 4.54
CA ALA A 177 -11.35 10.93 3.34
C ALA A 177 -9.90 11.38 3.61
N ALA A 178 -9.69 12.32 4.53
CA ALA A 178 -8.38 12.79 4.91
C ALA A 178 -7.60 11.72 5.70
N PHE A 179 -8.25 10.98 6.60
CA PHE A 179 -7.66 9.82 7.29
C PHE A 179 -7.31 8.69 6.30
N HIS A 180 -8.16 8.44 5.31
CA HIS A 180 -7.87 7.46 4.27
C HIS A 180 -6.67 7.88 3.41
N GLU A 181 -6.54 9.16 3.05
CA GLU A 181 -5.37 9.67 2.34
C GLU A 181 -4.10 9.53 3.19
N TRP A 182 -4.17 9.85 4.49
CA TRP A 182 -3.04 9.66 5.40
C TRP A 182 -2.62 8.20 5.47
N ARG A 183 -3.56 7.25 5.61
CA ARG A 183 -3.27 5.81 5.56
C ARG A 183 -2.49 5.41 4.30
N LYS A 184 -2.89 5.90 3.12
CA LYS A 184 -2.17 5.61 1.87
C LYS A 184 -0.72 6.08 1.92
N ARG A 185 -0.46 7.28 2.47
CA ARG A 185 0.90 7.82 2.58
C ARG A 185 1.75 7.08 3.61
N VAL A 186 1.16 6.65 4.73
CA VAL A 186 1.83 5.79 5.72
C VAL A 186 2.21 4.44 5.10
N LYS A 187 1.33 3.84 4.31
CA LYS A 187 1.63 2.59 3.58
C LYS A 187 2.78 2.76 2.59
N ASP A 188 2.82 3.85 1.82
CA ASP A 188 3.93 4.14 0.91
C ASP A 188 5.25 4.21 1.69
N GLN A 189 5.27 4.92 2.81
CA GLN A 189 6.46 5.05 3.67
C GLN A 189 6.87 3.69 4.28
N TRP A 190 5.92 2.90 4.73
CA TRP A 190 6.19 1.56 5.25
C TRP A 190 6.85 0.64 4.21
N TYR A 191 6.36 0.65 2.97
CA TYR A 191 7.00 -0.07 1.87
C TYR A 191 8.42 0.42 1.63
N HIS A 192 8.67 1.73 1.65
CA HIS A 192 10.03 2.26 1.47
C HIS A 192 10.97 1.81 2.59
N VAL A 193 10.54 1.82 3.85
CA VAL A 193 11.38 1.33 4.96
C VAL A 193 11.71 -0.16 4.79
N ARG A 194 10.77 -0.97 4.33
CA ARG A 194 11.01 -2.39 4.01
C ARG A 194 12.06 -2.59 2.92
N LEU A 195 12.09 -1.73 1.90
CA LEU A 195 13.14 -1.79 0.88
C LEU A 195 14.54 -1.68 1.49
N PHE A 196 14.71 -0.83 2.48
CA PHE A 196 15.99 -0.59 3.17
C PHE A 196 16.23 -1.52 4.38
N GLU A 197 15.39 -2.53 4.61
CA GLU A 197 15.47 -3.40 5.81
C GLU A 197 16.86 -4.00 6.03
N ARG A 198 17.53 -4.40 4.96
CA ARG A 198 18.86 -5.05 5.03
C ARG A 198 20.03 -4.09 5.25
N VAL A 199 19.83 -2.80 5.02
CA VAL A 199 20.87 -1.78 5.17
C VAL A 199 21.33 -1.66 6.62
N TRP A 200 20.42 -1.66 7.56
CA TRP A 200 20.68 -1.75 8.99
C TRP A 200 19.47 -2.41 9.70
N PRO A 201 19.42 -3.75 9.76
CA PRO A 201 18.21 -4.47 10.16
C PRO A 201 17.63 -4.05 11.51
N LYS A 202 18.47 -3.81 12.53
CA LYS A 202 17.99 -3.40 13.87
C LYS A 202 17.31 -2.03 13.84
N LEU A 203 17.88 -1.06 13.14
CA LEU A 203 17.33 0.30 13.04
C LEU A 203 16.06 0.30 12.17
N MET A 204 16.13 -0.32 11.01
CA MET A 204 15.00 -0.38 10.08
C MET A 204 13.81 -1.13 10.67
N LYS A 205 14.06 -2.19 11.47
CA LYS A 205 12.97 -2.93 12.14
C LYS A 205 12.15 -2.07 13.10
N VAL A 206 12.79 -1.18 13.84
CA VAL A 206 12.07 -0.24 14.73
C VAL A 206 11.15 0.68 13.90
N HIS A 207 11.65 1.22 12.79
CA HIS A 207 10.86 2.08 11.89
C HIS A 207 9.73 1.31 11.21
N GLU A 208 10.03 0.11 10.72
CA GLU A 208 9.08 -0.77 10.03
C GLU A 208 7.92 -1.12 10.97
N THR A 209 8.22 -1.59 12.19
CA THR A 209 7.22 -1.97 13.18
C THR A 209 6.34 -0.78 13.59
N THR A 210 6.95 0.40 13.80
CA THR A 210 6.19 1.61 14.17
C THR A 210 5.27 2.09 13.04
N LEU A 211 5.73 2.03 11.78
CA LEU A 211 4.90 2.37 10.62
C LEU A 211 3.81 1.33 10.38
N HIS A 212 4.09 0.05 10.65
CA HIS A 212 3.09 -1.02 10.57
C HIS A 212 1.97 -0.79 11.58
N GLU A 213 2.32 -0.55 12.86
CA GLU A 213 1.35 -0.22 13.91
C GLU A 213 0.46 0.97 13.52
N LEU A 214 1.06 2.06 13.06
CA LEU A 214 0.31 3.22 12.59
C LEU A 214 -0.58 2.88 11.40
N SER A 215 -0.08 2.10 10.45
CA SER A 215 -0.83 1.65 9.28
C SER A 215 -2.03 0.78 9.65
N ASP A 216 -1.89 -0.07 10.67
CA ASP A 216 -2.97 -0.93 11.14
C ASP A 216 -4.05 -0.14 11.86
N LEU A 217 -3.67 0.82 12.73
CA LEU A 217 -4.63 1.74 13.34
C LEU A 217 -5.44 2.49 12.27
N LEU A 218 -4.77 3.06 11.26
CA LEU A 218 -5.44 3.74 10.16
C LEU A 218 -6.22 2.78 9.25
N GLY A 219 -5.83 1.51 9.20
CA GLY A 219 -6.57 0.43 8.56
C GLY A 219 -7.91 0.21 9.24
N HIS A 220 -7.90 -0.04 10.54
CA HIS A 220 -9.12 -0.20 11.33
C HIS A 220 -10.03 1.02 11.26
N HIS A 221 -9.47 2.24 11.28
CA HIS A 221 -10.25 3.47 11.09
C HIS A 221 -10.98 3.48 9.73
N HIS A 222 -10.29 3.06 8.65
CA HIS A 222 -10.88 2.98 7.32
C HIS A 222 -11.93 1.87 7.21
N ASP A 223 -11.68 0.70 7.79
CA ASP A 223 -12.62 -0.41 7.77
C ASP A 223 -13.95 -0.04 8.46
N LEU A 224 -13.88 0.74 9.56
CA LEU A 224 -15.05 1.32 10.21
C LEU A 224 -15.80 2.33 9.30
N THR A 225 -15.08 3.04 8.40
CA THR A 225 -15.74 3.93 7.42
C THR A 225 -16.60 3.13 6.44
N LEU A 226 -16.11 1.99 5.96
CA LEU A 226 -16.86 1.11 5.07
C LEU A 226 -18.15 0.61 5.73
N VAL A 227 -18.11 0.28 7.02
CA VAL A 227 -19.30 -0.14 7.76
C VAL A 227 -20.28 1.01 7.96
N HIS A 228 -19.81 2.20 8.27
CA HIS A 228 -20.66 3.40 8.39
C HIS A 228 -21.43 3.70 7.09
N GLU A 229 -20.79 3.46 5.93
CA GLU A 229 -21.44 3.63 4.62
C GLU A 229 -22.53 2.57 4.34
N LEU A 230 -22.45 1.42 5.02
CA LEU A 230 -23.39 0.32 4.86
C LEU A 230 -24.61 0.39 5.80
N ASP A 231 -24.42 0.96 7.00
CA ASP A 231 -25.46 1.04 8.03
C ASP A 231 -25.34 2.34 8.85
N ALA A 232 -26.36 3.20 8.74
CA ALA A 232 -26.39 4.48 9.41
C ALA A 232 -26.76 4.37 10.91
N ASP A 233 -27.44 3.31 11.33
CA ASP A 233 -27.95 3.17 12.70
C ASP A 233 -26.84 3.01 13.74
N ILE A 234 -25.67 2.50 13.31
CA ILE A 234 -24.49 2.36 14.16
C ILE A 234 -23.45 3.50 14.02
N ALA A 235 -23.82 4.57 13.30
CA ALA A 235 -22.93 5.68 12.96
C ALA A 235 -22.26 6.32 14.19
N GLU A 236 -23.00 6.56 15.27
CA GLU A 236 -22.45 7.18 16.49
C GLU A 236 -21.43 6.27 17.17
N THR A 237 -21.70 4.96 17.23
CA THR A 237 -20.76 3.97 17.79
C THR A 237 -19.49 3.90 16.98
N ILE A 238 -19.60 3.93 15.64
CA ILE A 238 -18.45 3.94 14.72
C ILE A 238 -17.64 5.21 14.92
N ALA A 239 -18.26 6.39 14.96
CA ALA A 239 -17.57 7.65 15.14
C ALA A 239 -16.75 7.69 16.45
N LYS A 240 -17.30 7.18 17.55
CA LYS A 240 -16.58 7.05 18.83
C LYS A 240 -15.35 6.14 18.72
N LYS A 241 -15.50 4.99 18.05
CA LYS A 241 -14.37 4.06 17.81
C LYS A 241 -13.30 4.70 16.91
N GLN A 242 -13.70 5.39 15.85
CA GLN A 242 -12.76 6.10 14.96
C GLN A 242 -12.00 7.21 15.70
N GLN A 243 -12.70 7.99 16.55
CA GLN A 243 -12.05 8.99 17.41
C GLN A 243 -11.00 8.37 18.32
N ALA A 244 -11.31 7.28 19.00
CA ALA A 244 -10.38 6.59 19.89
C ALA A 244 -9.14 6.06 19.13
N ILE A 245 -9.33 5.55 17.90
CA ILE A 245 -8.23 5.12 17.03
C ILE A 245 -7.36 6.31 16.63
N ALA A 246 -7.95 7.43 16.23
CA ALA A 246 -7.23 8.63 15.86
C ALA A 246 -6.38 9.16 17.05
N GLU A 247 -6.93 9.13 18.27
CA GLU A 247 -6.19 9.52 19.48
C GLU A 247 -4.99 8.61 19.75
N LYS A 248 -5.11 7.29 19.54
CA LYS A 248 -3.98 6.35 19.65
C LYS A 248 -2.92 6.56 18.57
N ALA A 249 -3.33 6.86 17.33
CA ALA A 249 -2.43 7.08 16.21
C ALA A 249 -1.60 8.38 16.35
N ARG A 250 -2.15 9.43 16.98
CA ARG A 250 -1.52 10.74 17.09
C ARG A 250 -0.13 10.75 17.71
N PRO A 251 0.12 10.16 18.89
CA PRO A 251 1.45 10.18 19.52
C PRO A 251 2.48 9.37 18.72
N ILE A 252 2.10 8.28 18.06
CA ILE A 252 2.96 7.49 17.20
C ILE A 252 3.43 8.36 16.02
N ALA A 253 2.48 8.97 15.33
CA ALA A 253 2.75 9.82 14.17
C ALA A 253 3.60 11.06 14.53
N LYS A 254 3.33 11.72 15.67
CA LYS A 254 4.14 12.85 16.13
C LYS A 254 5.61 12.46 16.29
N ARG A 255 5.91 11.27 16.81
CA ARG A 255 7.29 10.76 16.94
C ARG A 255 7.90 10.44 15.58
N LEU A 256 7.18 9.75 14.70
CA LEU A 256 7.65 9.42 13.34
C LEU A 256 8.01 10.67 12.53
N TYR A 257 7.23 11.74 12.67
CA TYR A 257 7.39 12.98 11.89
C TYR A 257 8.08 14.12 12.64
N ALA A 258 8.73 13.84 13.78
CA ALA A 258 9.49 14.83 14.54
C ALA A 258 10.72 15.34 13.76
N THR A 259 11.40 14.45 13.03
CA THR A 259 12.54 14.77 12.18
C THR A 259 12.09 15.39 10.86
N ARG A 260 12.89 16.32 10.31
CA ARG A 260 12.60 16.88 8.97
C ARG A 260 12.68 15.77 7.90
N PRO A 261 11.75 15.73 6.94
CA PRO A 261 11.74 14.67 5.90
C PRO A 261 13.05 14.53 5.14
N ARG A 262 13.70 15.65 4.79
CA ARG A 262 15.00 15.65 4.10
C ARG A 262 16.12 15.06 4.95
N ASP A 263 16.14 15.34 6.25
CA ASP A 263 17.20 14.83 7.14
C ASP A 263 17.07 13.32 7.31
N ARG A 264 15.84 12.81 7.45
CA ARG A 264 15.59 11.37 7.50
C ARG A 264 15.96 10.67 6.18
N ALA A 265 15.65 11.28 5.05
CA ALA A 265 16.03 10.74 3.74
C ALA A 265 17.55 10.68 3.57
N ARG A 266 18.27 11.76 3.92
CA ARG A 266 19.75 11.80 3.90
C ARG A 266 20.38 10.75 4.80
N GLU A 267 19.87 10.60 6.03
CA GLU A 267 20.31 9.56 6.96
C GLU A 267 20.17 8.16 6.33
N THR A 268 18.99 7.85 5.76
CA THR A 268 18.75 6.56 5.11
C THR A 268 19.71 6.31 3.95
N MET A 269 19.95 7.32 3.10
CA MET A 269 20.90 7.20 1.99
C MET A 269 22.35 7.13 2.44
N ALA A 270 22.74 7.82 3.51
CA ALA A 270 24.08 7.68 4.08
C ALA A 270 24.33 6.27 4.62
N LEU A 271 23.35 5.68 5.29
CA LEU A 271 23.42 4.29 5.76
C LEU A 271 23.51 3.31 4.59
N TRP A 272 22.74 3.52 3.51
CA TRP A 272 22.83 2.69 2.30
C TRP A 272 24.21 2.77 1.66
N ARG A 273 24.79 3.96 1.49
CA ARG A 273 26.17 4.13 0.95
C ARG A 273 27.21 3.42 1.82
N ALA A 274 27.10 3.54 3.13
CA ALA A 274 28.01 2.86 4.06
C ALA A 274 27.85 1.33 4.03
N TRP A 275 26.65 0.84 3.73
CA TRP A 275 26.38 -0.61 3.61
C TRP A 275 26.87 -1.18 2.30
N THR A 276 26.86 -0.41 1.21
CA THR A 276 27.30 -0.86 -0.13
C THR A 276 28.78 -0.63 -0.41
N ALA A 277 29.48 0.21 0.40
CA ALA A 277 30.92 0.42 0.32
C ALA A 277 31.70 -0.83 0.76
#